data_91630e816a80d255c9f84b3e9197ca71
#
_entry.id   91630e816a80d255c9f84b3e9197ca71
#
_cell.length_a   1.000
_cell.length_b   1.000
_cell.length_c   1.000
_cell.angle_alpha   90.00
_cell.angle_beta   90.00
_cell.angle_gamma   90.00
#
_symmetry.space_group_name_H-M   'P 1'
#
loop_
_entity.id
_entity.type
_entity.pdbx_description
1 polymer ?
#
loop_
_entity_poly.entity_id
_entity_poly.type
_entity_poly.pdbx_seq_one_letter_code
_entity_poly.pdbx_strand_id
1 'polypeptide(L)'
;LEVTAVYRVVSLSGIFIAIGLVVLLVVTLIQTMDRIRELELARQKEARESLDYLTGLPMRHKGETLIIEKMQEHDGCLGFVDMDNLKKINDVYGHKAGDYALRLVGAMLTECMENAVVCRLGGDEFLFYLPEVSEVEMNTQMRKLFDSFEAAKNATTETLPASLSCGLCMCRQGESFEEYYIRADKALYYVKQNGKNNYRFYEELAEQ
;
A
#
# COMPACT_ATOMS: atom_id res chain seq x y z
N LEU A 1 -27.04 56.80 48.51
CA LEU A 1 -25.73 56.15 48.71
C LEU A 1 -25.82 54.61 48.57
N GLU A 2 -26.84 53.96 49.12
CA GLU A 2 -26.96 52.45 49.04
C GLU A 2 -27.24 51.94 47.63
N VAL A 3 -28.09 52.59 46.84
CA VAL A 3 -28.44 52.17 45.47
C VAL A 3 -27.20 52.19 44.53
N THR A 4 -26.39 53.24 44.68
CA THR A 4 -25.13 53.33 43.86
C THR A 4 -24.05 52.27 44.22
N ALA A 5 -24.01 51.85 45.49
CA ALA A 5 -23.10 50.75 45.93
C ALA A 5 -23.54 49.37 45.37
N VAL A 6 -24.89 49.11 45.38
CA VAL A 6 -25.42 47.83 44.79
C VAL A 6 -25.16 47.75 43.29
N TYR A 7 -25.40 48.88 42.54
CA TYR A 7 -25.07 48.90 41.09
C TYR A 7 -23.60 48.66 40.78
N ARG A 8 -22.65 49.18 41.58
CA ARG A 8 -21.23 48.92 41.41
C ARG A 8 -20.86 47.46 41.68
N VAL A 9 -21.45 46.83 42.69
CA VAL A 9 -21.17 45.40 43.00
C VAL A 9 -21.72 44.50 41.89
N VAL A 10 -22.92 44.76 41.38
CA VAL A 10 -23.52 43.99 40.26
C VAL A 10 -22.73 44.17 38.97
N SER A 11 -22.22 45.39 38.68
CA SER A 11 -21.40 45.61 37.48
C SER A 11 -20.01 44.94 37.57
N LEU A 12 -19.40 44.92 38.74
CA LEU A 12 -18.11 44.24 38.97
C LEU A 12 -18.27 42.73 38.85
N SER A 13 -19.32 42.13 39.41
CA SER A 13 -19.56 40.68 39.27
C SER A 13 -19.79 40.27 37.82
N GLY A 14 -20.51 41.11 37.03
CA GLY A 14 -20.67 40.87 35.59
C GLY A 14 -19.36 40.88 34.81
N ILE A 15 -18.45 41.79 35.15
CA ILE A 15 -17.11 41.85 34.54
C ILE A 15 -16.28 40.58 34.88
N PHE A 16 -16.30 40.13 36.12
CA PHE A 16 -15.59 38.91 36.52
C PHE A 16 -16.14 37.66 35.81
N ILE A 17 -17.46 37.55 35.65
CA ILE A 17 -18.09 36.47 34.89
C ILE A 17 -17.64 36.52 33.41
N ALA A 18 -17.67 37.70 32.80
CA ALA A 18 -17.25 37.88 31.42
C ALA A 18 -15.78 37.49 31.21
N ILE A 19 -14.89 37.91 32.11
CA ILE A 19 -13.45 37.49 32.09
C ILE A 19 -13.32 35.99 32.25
N GLY A 20 -14.06 35.37 33.18
CA GLY A 20 -14.06 33.91 33.38
C GLY A 20 -14.48 33.15 32.13
N LEU A 21 -15.53 33.61 31.43
CA LEU A 21 -15.99 33.02 30.17
C LEU A 21 -14.96 33.17 29.05
N VAL A 22 -14.30 34.32 28.94
CA VAL A 22 -13.22 34.54 27.96
C VAL A 22 -12.04 33.62 28.25
N VAL A 23 -11.63 33.50 29.52
CA VAL A 23 -10.53 32.58 29.90
C VAL A 23 -10.90 31.13 29.58
N LEU A 24 -12.13 30.71 29.91
CA LEU A 24 -12.60 29.36 29.58
C LEU A 24 -12.60 29.12 28.07
N LEU A 25 -13.05 30.09 27.28
CA LEU A 25 -13.04 30.03 25.82
C LEU A 25 -11.60 29.87 25.28
N VAL A 26 -10.67 30.67 25.78
CA VAL A 26 -9.27 30.61 25.36
C VAL A 26 -8.66 29.29 25.74
N VAL A 27 -8.90 28.77 26.94
CA VAL A 27 -8.41 27.46 27.37
C VAL A 27 -8.98 26.35 26.51
N THR A 28 -10.27 26.36 26.22
CA THR A 28 -10.87 25.34 25.33
C THR A 28 -10.33 25.43 23.90
N LEU A 29 -10.09 26.64 23.38
CA LEU A 29 -9.45 26.82 22.07
C LEU A 29 -8.02 26.25 22.03
N ILE A 30 -7.23 26.53 23.06
CA ILE A 30 -5.85 25.97 23.15
C ILE A 30 -5.92 24.44 23.20
N GLN A 31 -6.77 23.86 24.04
CA GLN A 31 -6.91 22.41 24.16
C GLN A 31 -7.38 21.76 22.83
N THR A 32 -8.28 22.41 22.11
CA THR A 32 -8.72 21.90 20.80
C THR A 32 -7.62 22.00 19.75
N MET A 33 -6.84 23.07 19.75
CA MET A 33 -5.68 23.21 18.85
C MET A 33 -4.59 22.17 19.12
N ASP A 34 -4.30 21.90 20.40
CA ASP A 34 -3.34 20.88 20.78
C ASP A 34 -3.80 19.46 20.34
N ARG A 35 -5.08 19.15 20.53
CA ARG A 35 -5.66 17.88 20.03
C ARG A 35 -5.58 17.76 18.51
N ILE A 36 -5.88 18.82 17.77
CA ILE A 36 -5.77 18.81 16.30
C ILE A 36 -4.31 18.56 15.89
N ARG A 37 -3.37 19.22 16.56
CA ARG A 37 -1.94 19.05 16.28
C ARG A 37 -1.45 17.60 16.56
N GLU A 38 -1.89 17.01 17.68
CA GLU A 38 -1.59 15.61 18.00
C GLU A 38 -2.15 14.64 16.95
N LEU A 39 -3.39 14.86 16.50
CA LEU A 39 -4.01 14.05 15.44
C LEU A 39 -3.30 14.21 14.10
N GLU A 40 -2.86 15.40 13.74
CA GLU A 40 -2.09 15.64 12.53
C GLU A 40 -0.71 14.94 12.58
N LEU A 41 -0.02 15.01 13.71
CA LEU A 41 1.25 14.32 13.90
C LEU A 41 1.10 12.80 13.87
N ALA A 42 0.05 12.26 14.51
CA ALA A 42 -0.27 10.84 14.46
C ALA A 42 -0.57 10.37 13.02
N ARG A 43 -1.36 11.14 12.28
CA ARG A 43 -1.67 10.87 10.86
C ARG A 43 -0.43 10.90 9.97
N GLN A 44 0.46 11.88 10.19
CA GLN A 44 1.71 11.96 9.44
C GLN A 44 2.65 10.80 9.75
N LYS A 45 2.69 10.36 11.00
CA LYS A 45 3.46 9.19 11.44
C LYS A 45 2.91 7.91 10.80
N GLU A 46 1.62 7.70 10.88
CA GLU A 46 0.93 6.57 10.26
C GLU A 46 1.11 6.55 8.73
N ALA A 47 1.03 7.70 8.06
CA ALA A 47 1.29 7.83 6.63
C ALA A 47 2.74 7.49 6.25
N ARG A 48 3.73 7.83 7.11
CA ARG A 48 5.13 7.48 6.89
C ARG A 48 5.41 6.01 7.14
N GLU A 49 4.80 5.43 8.17
CA GLU A 49 4.92 4.01 8.51
C GLU A 49 4.17 3.09 7.54
N SER A 50 3.34 3.66 6.66
CA SER A 50 2.57 2.91 5.67
C SER A 50 3.31 2.60 4.36
N LEU A 51 4.54 3.11 4.18
CA LEU A 51 5.37 2.85 3.02
C LEU A 51 6.58 1.98 3.38
N ASP A 52 6.89 1.04 2.51
CA ASP A 52 8.11 0.24 2.62
C ASP A 52 9.34 1.12 2.32
N TYR A 53 10.27 1.19 3.26
CA TYR A 53 11.45 2.08 3.16
C TYR A 53 12.41 1.69 2.01
N LEU A 54 12.37 0.43 1.58
CA LEU A 54 13.26 -0.08 0.56
C LEU A 54 12.75 0.22 -0.86
N THR A 55 11.47 -0.03 -1.09
CA THR A 55 10.85 0.09 -2.42
C THR A 55 10.04 1.36 -2.60
N GLY A 56 9.68 2.05 -1.50
CA GLY A 56 8.78 3.22 -1.52
C GLY A 56 7.31 2.88 -1.77
N LEU A 57 6.97 1.60 -1.95
CA LEU A 57 5.61 1.13 -2.17
C LEU A 57 4.80 1.12 -0.87
N PRO A 58 3.47 1.23 -0.93
CA PRO A 58 2.60 0.93 0.21
C PRO A 58 2.93 -0.42 0.83
N MET A 59 2.97 -0.49 2.16
CA MET A 59 3.03 -1.76 2.89
C MET A 59 1.68 -2.48 2.87
N ARG A 60 1.65 -3.74 3.27
CA ARG A 60 0.50 -4.66 3.26
C ARG A 60 -0.82 -3.96 3.60
N HIS A 61 -0.97 -3.46 4.80
CA HIS A 61 -2.24 -2.91 5.29
C HIS A 61 -2.74 -1.72 4.43
N LYS A 62 -1.85 -0.79 4.11
CA LYS A 62 -2.19 0.36 3.26
C LYS A 62 -2.51 -0.08 1.83
N GLY A 63 -1.73 -1.03 1.29
CA GLY A 63 -1.92 -1.55 -0.05
C GLY A 63 -3.24 -2.30 -0.20
N GLU A 64 -3.55 -3.22 0.72
CA GLU A 64 -4.81 -3.95 0.73
C GLU A 64 -6.03 -3.01 0.82
N THR A 65 -5.96 -1.95 1.66
CA THR A 65 -7.02 -0.95 1.74
C THR A 65 -7.26 -0.26 0.39
N LEU A 66 -6.18 0.21 -0.28
CA LEU A 66 -6.29 0.87 -1.58
C LEU A 66 -6.79 -0.07 -2.68
N ILE A 67 -6.39 -1.35 -2.65
CA ILE A 67 -6.86 -2.38 -3.58
C ILE A 67 -8.35 -2.61 -3.39
N ILE A 68 -8.82 -2.79 -2.15
CA ILE A 68 -10.24 -2.99 -1.83
C ILE A 68 -11.08 -1.80 -2.32
N GLU A 69 -10.62 -0.57 -2.10
CA GLU A 69 -11.29 0.64 -2.60
C GLU A 69 -11.42 0.59 -4.13
N LYS A 70 -10.35 0.24 -4.85
CA LYS A 70 -10.37 0.14 -6.32
C LYS A 70 -11.24 -1.01 -6.84
N MET A 71 -11.27 -2.16 -6.18
CA MET A 71 -12.12 -3.29 -6.51
C MET A 71 -13.63 -2.99 -6.36
N GLN A 72 -13.99 -2.04 -5.51
CA GLN A 72 -15.39 -1.59 -5.39
C GLN A 72 -15.82 -0.70 -6.56
N GLU A 73 -14.86 -0.03 -7.21
CA GLU A 73 -15.12 0.90 -8.31
C GLU A 73 -15.10 0.21 -9.68
N HIS A 74 -14.22 -0.76 -9.88
CA HIS A 74 -13.93 -1.35 -11.20
C HIS A 74 -13.65 -2.84 -11.11
N ASP A 75 -14.06 -3.58 -12.16
CA ASP A 75 -13.51 -4.90 -12.45
C ASP A 75 -12.02 -4.78 -12.80
N GLY A 76 -11.23 -5.85 -12.64
CA GLY A 76 -9.81 -5.80 -12.95
C GLY A 76 -9.11 -7.12 -12.71
N CYS A 77 -7.79 -7.08 -12.48
CA CYS A 77 -6.97 -8.24 -12.18
C CYS A 77 -6.18 -8.04 -10.90
N LEU A 78 -6.29 -8.97 -9.98
CA LEU A 78 -5.42 -9.08 -8.80
C LEU A 78 -4.24 -9.99 -9.14
N GLY A 79 -3.02 -9.51 -8.88
CA GLY A 79 -1.81 -10.28 -9.09
C GLY A 79 -0.97 -10.39 -7.83
N PHE A 80 -0.66 -11.61 -7.44
CA PHE A 80 0.29 -11.92 -6.37
C PHE A 80 1.64 -12.25 -6.99
N VAL A 81 2.69 -11.52 -6.61
CA VAL A 81 4.04 -11.61 -7.19
C VAL A 81 5.03 -11.99 -6.10
N ASP A 82 5.90 -12.90 -6.40
CA ASP A 82 6.99 -13.31 -5.52
C ASP A 82 8.32 -13.34 -6.29
N MET A 83 9.34 -12.70 -5.73
CA MET A 83 10.67 -12.73 -6.32
C MET A 83 11.39 -14.01 -5.91
N ASP A 84 11.63 -14.87 -6.88
CA ASP A 84 12.31 -16.12 -6.65
C ASP A 84 13.78 -15.92 -6.24
N ASN A 85 14.26 -16.84 -5.42
CA ASN A 85 15.67 -16.97 -5.05
C ASN A 85 16.28 -15.82 -4.24
N LEU A 86 15.49 -14.94 -3.59
CA LEU A 86 16.00 -13.84 -2.76
C LEU A 86 17.04 -14.30 -1.73
N LYS A 87 16.76 -15.42 -1.04
CA LYS A 87 17.71 -15.99 -0.08
C LYS A 87 19.04 -16.34 -0.72
N LYS A 88 19.02 -17.02 -1.88
CA LYS A 88 20.24 -17.36 -2.62
C LYS A 88 21.01 -16.13 -3.08
N ILE A 89 20.31 -15.07 -3.51
CA ILE A 89 20.92 -13.80 -3.88
C ILE A 89 21.63 -13.18 -2.66
N ASN A 90 20.96 -13.14 -1.52
CA ASN A 90 21.53 -12.62 -0.27
C ASN A 90 22.75 -13.41 0.19
N ASP A 91 22.68 -14.73 0.13
CA ASP A 91 23.75 -15.63 0.58
C ASP A 91 25.00 -15.54 -0.31
N VAL A 92 24.84 -15.35 -1.63
CA VAL A 92 25.93 -15.34 -2.61
C VAL A 92 26.47 -13.93 -2.89
N TYR A 93 25.57 -12.93 -3.03
CA TYR A 93 25.92 -11.57 -3.47
C TYR A 93 25.75 -10.53 -2.37
N GLY A 94 25.28 -10.95 -1.19
CA GLY A 94 25.04 -10.09 -0.03
C GLY A 94 23.70 -9.34 -0.06
N HIS A 95 23.28 -8.84 1.10
CA HIS A 95 21.98 -8.19 1.28
C HIS A 95 21.77 -6.96 0.37
N LYS A 96 22.83 -6.23 0.02
CA LYS A 96 22.72 -5.10 -0.91
C LYS A 96 22.24 -5.51 -2.31
N ALA A 97 22.62 -6.70 -2.77
CA ALA A 97 22.16 -7.24 -4.04
C ALA A 97 20.68 -7.66 -3.96
N GLY A 98 20.26 -8.29 -2.87
CA GLY A 98 18.85 -8.59 -2.63
C GLY A 98 17.99 -7.35 -2.52
N ASP A 99 18.45 -6.31 -1.80
CA ASP A 99 17.79 -5.02 -1.72
C ASP A 99 17.64 -4.33 -3.08
N TYR A 100 18.67 -4.42 -3.92
CA TYR A 100 18.62 -3.91 -5.28
C TYR A 100 17.56 -4.67 -6.12
N ALA A 101 17.56 -6.00 -6.05
CA ALA A 101 16.59 -6.82 -6.76
C ALA A 101 15.15 -6.52 -6.33
N LEU A 102 14.89 -6.34 -5.03
CA LEU A 102 13.57 -5.96 -4.52
C LEU A 102 13.13 -4.57 -5.01
N ARG A 103 14.04 -3.58 -5.03
CA ARG A 103 13.75 -2.26 -5.62
C ARG A 103 13.42 -2.37 -7.10
N LEU A 104 14.15 -3.23 -7.82
CA LEU A 104 13.91 -3.46 -9.24
C LEU A 104 12.51 -4.03 -9.49
N VAL A 105 12.08 -5.04 -8.71
CA VAL A 105 10.72 -5.59 -8.81
C VAL A 105 9.67 -4.51 -8.58
N GLY A 106 9.80 -3.73 -7.50
CA GLY A 106 8.85 -2.65 -7.20
C GLY A 106 8.76 -1.59 -8.30
N ALA A 107 9.91 -1.16 -8.85
CA ALA A 107 9.97 -0.22 -9.96
C ALA A 107 9.32 -0.79 -11.22
N MET A 108 9.65 -2.03 -11.62
CA MET A 108 9.09 -2.66 -12.82
C MET A 108 7.58 -2.88 -12.72
N LEU A 109 7.07 -3.28 -11.56
CA LEU A 109 5.62 -3.38 -11.34
C LEU A 109 4.94 -2.03 -11.54
N THR A 110 5.51 -0.95 -10.99
CA THR A 110 4.94 0.39 -11.12
C THR A 110 5.02 0.92 -12.56
N GLU A 111 6.13 0.70 -13.25
CA GLU A 111 6.35 1.19 -14.62
C GLU A 111 5.57 0.41 -15.67
N CYS A 112 5.47 -0.92 -15.50
CA CYS A 112 4.78 -1.77 -16.48
C CYS A 112 3.26 -1.78 -16.31
N MET A 113 2.75 -1.46 -15.11
CA MET A 113 1.31 -1.53 -14.80
C MET A 113 0.78 -0.14 -14.46
N GLU A 114 0.64 0.68 -15.48
CA GLU A 114 0.07 2.02 -15.32
C GLU A 114 -1.35 1.94 -14.73
N ASN A 115 -1.65 2.80 -13.76
CA ASN A 115 -2.89 2.84 -12.97
C ASN A 115 -3.11 1.67 -11.99
N ALA A 116 -2.18 0.72 -11.86
CA ALA A 116 -2.28 -0.31 -10.83
C ALA A 116 -2.01 0.27 -9.44
N VAL A 117 -2.71 -0.26 -8.45
CA VAL A 117 -2.28 -0.18 -7.06
C VAL A 117 -1.27 -1.28 -6.81
N VAL A 118 -0.03 -0.93 -6.47
CA VAL A 118 1.04 -1.88 -6.18
C VAL A 118 1.44 -1.73 -4.72
N CYS A 119 1.65 -2.84 -4.01
CA CYS A 119 2.15 -2.83 -2.64
C CYS A 119 3.12 -3.97 -2.36
N ARG A 120 3.94 -3.81 -1.32
CA ARG A 120 4.81 -4.87 -0.81
C ARG A 120 4.21 -5.48 0.45
N LEU A 121 4.00 -6.81 0.41
CA LEU A 121 3.42 -7.54 1.54
C LEU A 121 4.47 -7.83 2.63
N GLY A 122 5.71 -7.96 2.25
CA GLY A 122 6.87 -8.22 3.09
C GLY A 122 7.83 -9.21 2.41
N GLY A 123 9.08 -9.27 2.87
CA GLY A 123 10.07 -10.18 2.28
C GLY A 123 10.23 -9.95 0.76
N ASP A 124 9.92 -10.97 -0.02
CA ASP A 124 9.97 -11.05 -1.47
C ASP A 124 8.59 -10.97 -2.15
N GLU A 125 7.51 -10.71 -1.38
CA GLU A 125 6.12 -10.75 -1.82
C GLU A 125 5.58 -9.35 -2.14
N PHE A 126 4.91 -9.23 -3.29
CA PHE A 126 4.21 -8.04 -3.75
C PHE A 126 2.79 -8.40 -4.17
N LEU A 127 1.90 -7.42 -4.09
CA LEU A 127 0.53 -7.54 -4.56
C LEU A 127 0.24 -6.33 -5.44
N PHE A 128 -0.51 -6.55 -6.52
CA PHE A 128 -1.02 -5.44 -7.33
C PHE A 128 -2.48 -5.68 -7.73
N TYR A 129 -3.18 -4.60 -7.97
CA TYR A 129 -4.49 -4.62 -8.60
C TYR A 129 -4.50 -3.65 -9.78
N LEU A 130 -4.75 -4.18 -10.98
CA LEU A 130 -4.90 -3.38 -12.19
C LEU A 130 -6.40 -3.31 -12.55
N PRO A 131 -7.04 -2.14 -12.38
CA PRO A 131 -8.44 -1.95 -12.74
C PRO A 131 -8.63 -1.88 -14.26
N GLU A 132 -9.85 -2.13 -14.73
CA GLU A 132 -10.30 -1.95 -16.11
C GLU A 132 -9.44 -2.69 -17.15
N VAL A 133 -8.93 -3.86 -16.81
CA VAL A 133 -8.07 -4.68 -17.67
C VAL A 133 -8.78 -5.97 -18.07
N SER A 134 -8.68 -6.33 -19.34
CA SER A 134 -9.07 -7.65 -19.84
C SER A 134 -7.94 -8.67 -19.65
N GLU A 135 -8.26 -9.96 -19.68
CA GLU A 135 -7.27 -11.04 -19.60
C GLU A 135 -6.21 -10.95 -20.73
N VAL A 136 -6.61 -10.57 -21.94
CA VAL A 136 -5.71 -10.40 -23.09
C VAL A 136 -4.72 -9.26 -22.86
N GLU A 137 -5.20 -8.13 -22.35
CA GLU A 137 -4.36 -6.98 -22.00
C GLU A 137 -3.43 -7.33 -20.83
N MET A 138 -3.96 -8.03 -19.81
CA MET A 138 -3.15 -8.48 -18.68
C MET A 138 -2.03 -9.42 -19.11
N ASN A 139 -2.30 -10.36 -20.02
CA ASN A 139 -1.25 -11.20 -20.63
C ASN A 139 -0.17 -10.37 -21.32
N THR A 140 -0.54 -9.29 -22.00
CA THR A 140 0.41 -8.37 -22.65
C THR A 140 1.24 -7.62 -21.61
N GLN A 141 0.63 -7.12 -20.54
CA GLN A 141 1.32 -6.44 -19.45
C GLN A 141 2.29 -7.38 -18.71
N MET A 142 1.89 -8.63 -18.48
CA MET A 142 2.75 -9.63 -17.85
C MET A 142 3.97 -9.95 -18.69
N ARG A 143 3.82 -10.14 -19.99
CA ARG A 143 4.98 -10.34 -20.90
C ARG A 143 5.93 -9.15 -20.83
N LYS A 144 5.41 -7.93 -20.93
CA LYS A 144 6.21 -6.70 -20.80
C LYS A 144 6.96 -6.65 -19.47
N LEU A 145 6.30 -7.01 -18.36
CA LEU A 145 6.92 -7.05 -17.03
C LEU A 145 8.10 -8.04 -17.00
N PHE A 146 7.90 -9.27 -17.47
CA PHE A 146 8.92 -10.30 -17.48
C PHE A 146 10.11 -9.93 -18.38
N ASP A 147 9.85 -9.43 -19.59
CA ASP A 147 10.89 -8.99 -20.53
C ASP A 147 11.69 -7.81 -19.98
N SER A 148 11.01 -6.83 -19.37
CA SER A 148 11.64 -5.66 -18.76
C SER A 148 12.48 -6.05 -17.54
N PHE A 149 11.99 -6.95 -16.70
CA PHE A 149 12.72 -7.43 -15.53
C PHE A 149 13.97 -8.21 -15.96
N GLU A 150 13.85 -9.09 -16.95
CA GLU A 150 14.98 -9.85 -17.51
C GLU A 150 16.04 -8.93 -18.10
N ALA A 151 15.64 -7.92 -18.86
CA ALA A 151 16.54 -6.92 -19.44
C ALA A 151 17.27 -6.11 -18.34
N ALA A 152 16.53 -5.64 -17.34
CA ALA A 152 17.08 -4.79 -16.28
C ALA A 152 18.06 -5.55 -15.36
N LYS A 153 17.77 -6.81 -14.99
CA LYS A 153 18.69 -7.60 -14.17
C LYS A 153 19.99 -7.94 -14.91
N ASN A 154 19.94 -8.05 -16.23
CA ASN A 154 21.11 -8.33 -17.07
C ASN A 154 21.93 -7.07 -17.41
N ALA A 155 21.41 -5.88 -17.16
CA ALA A 155 22.12 -4.62 -17.35
C ALA A 155 23.16 -4.33 -16.24
N THR A 156 23.18 -5.11 -15.18
CA THR A 156 24.16 -5.02 -14.09
C THR A 156 25.44 -5.79 -14.42
N THR A 157 26.55 -5.40 -13.77
CA THR A 157 27.89 -6.03 -13.97
C THR A 157 27.89 -7.53 -13.60
N GLU A 158 26.97 -7.96 -12.74
CA GLU A 158 26.78 -9.35 -12.34
C GLU A 158 25.30 -9.71 -12.58
N THR A 159 25.06 -10.74 -13.40
CA THR A 159 23.70 -11.25 -13.64
C THR A 159 23.16 -11.89 -12.37
N LEU A 160 22.16 -11.25 -11.75
CA LEU A 160 21.50 -11.80 -10.57
C LEU A 160 20.59 -12.98 -10.96
N PRO A 161 20.62 -14.10 -10.21
CA PRO A 161 19.76 -15.26 -10.47
C PRO A 161 18.32 -15.03 -9.95
N ALA A 162 17.80 -13.79 -10.11
CA ALA A 162 16.45 -13.41 -9.77
C ALA A 162 15.48 -13.78 -10.89
N SER A 163 14.29 -14.23 -10.53
CA SER A 163 13.14 -14.36 -11.43
C SER A 163 11.85 -14.00 -10.71
N LEU A 164 10.75 -13.92 -11.42
CA LEU A 164 9.44 -13.62 -10.86
C LEU A 164 8.51 -14.82 -11.02
N SER A 165 7.77 -15.13 -9.98
CA SER A 165 6.62 -16.03 -10.03
C SER A 165 5.37 -15.25 -9.71
N CYS A 166 4.33 -15.35 -10.56
CA CYS A 166 3.11 -14.56 -10.39
C CYS A 166 1.86 -15.43 -10.49
N GLY A 167 0.91 -15.21 -9.58
CA GLY A 167 -0.44 -15.76 -9.65
C GLY A 167 -1.43 -14.63 -9.92
N LEU A 168 -2.31 -14.82 -10.87
CA LEU A 168 -3.29 -13.84 -11.34
C LEU A 168 -4.71 -14.34 -11.13
N CYS A 169 -5.64 -13.43 -10.85
CA CYS A 169 -7.05 -13.71 -10.77
C CYS A 169 -7.84 -12.53 -11.34
N MET A 170 -8.76 -12.83 -12.30
CA MET A 170 -9.67 -11.82 -12.82
C MET A 170 -10.77 -11.54 -11.80
N CYS A 171 -10.94 -10.28 -11.43
CA CYS A 171 -11.82 -9.82 -10.36
C CYS A 171 -13.05 -9.11 -10.96
N ARG A 172 -14.22 -9.38 -10.39
CA ARG A 172 -15.47 -8.67 -10.69
C ARG A 172 -15.95 -7.91 -9.46
N GLN A 173 -16.63 -6.82 -9.69
CA GLN A 173 -17.27 -6.07 -8.61
C GLN A 173 -18.25 -6.96 -7.81
N GLY A 174 -18.25 -6.77 -6.49
CA GLY A 174 -19.21 -7.43 -5.59
C GLY A 174 -18.73 -8.76 -4.99
N GLU A 175 -17.60 -9.30 -5.41
CA GLU A 175 -16.95 -10.43 -4.71
C GLU A 175 -15.92 -9.92 -3.67
N SER A 176 -15.55 -10.77 -2.71
CA SER A 176 -14.66 -10.34 -1.63
C SER A 176 -13.18 -10.36 -2.04
N PHE A 177 -12.43 -9.40 -1.52
CA PHE A 177 -10.97 -9.33 -1.69
C PHE A 177 -10.30 -10.63 -1.23
N GLU A 178 -10.74 -11.19 -0.10
CA GLU A 178 -10.18 -12.40 0.49
C GLU A 178 -10.29 -13.60 -0.44
N GLU A 179 -11.41 -13.72 -1.18
CA GLU A 179 -11.58 -14.80 -2.14
C GLU A 179 -10.62 -14.67 -3.32
N TYR A 180 -10.48 -13.48 -3.87
CA TYR A 180 -9.54 -13.21 -4.97
C TYR A 180 -8.09 -13.35 -4.53
N TYR A 181 -7.77 -12.91 -3.30
CA TYR A 181 -6.45 -13.10 -2.71
C TYR A 181 -6.08 -14.59 -2.63
N ILE A 182 -7.00 -15.44 -2.14
CA ILE A 182 -6.80 -16.89 -2.07
C ILE A 182 -6.64 -17.50 -3.48
N ARG A 183 -7.40 -17.04 -4.46
CA ARG A 183 -7.31 -17.54 -5.85
C ARG A 183 -5.96 -17.18 -6.47
N ALA A 184 -5.52 -15.92 -6.34
CA ALA A 184 -4.23 -15.46 -6.84
C ALA A 184 -3.06 -16.19 -6.15
N ASP A 185 -3.13 -16.41 -4.82
CA ASP A 185 -2.14 -17.18 -4.06
C ASP A 185 -2.04 -18.64 -4.55
N LYS A 186 -3.17 -19.29 -4.79
CA LYS A 186 -3.20 -20.66 -5.38
C LYS A 186 -2.53 -20.71 -6.76
N ALA A 187 -2.78 -19.71 -7.60
CA ALA A 187 -2.14 -19.61 -8.90
C ALA A 187 -0.62 -19.39 -8.78
N LEU A 188 -0.17 -18.53 -7.86
CA LEU A 188 1.24 -18.35 -7.55
C LEU A 188 1.88 -19.65 -7.03
N TYR A 189 1.21 -20.34 -6.12
CA TYR A 189 1.68 -21.63 -5.60
C TYR A 189 1.87 -22.65 -6.71
N TYR A 190 0.93 -22.74 -7.67
CA TYR A 190 1.06 -23.60 -8.84
C TYR A 190 2.30 -23.24 -9.67
N VAL A 191 2.55 -21.95 -9.94
CA VAL A 191 3.75 -21.50 -10.66
C VAL A 191 5.04 -21.93 -9.93
N LYS A 192 5.09 -21.73 -8.61
CA LYS A 192 6.25 -22.12 -7.78
C LYS A 192 6.52 -23.61 -7.83
N GLN A 193 5.49 -24.46 -7.91
CA GLN A 193 5.63 -25.92 -8.02
C GLN A 193 6.02 -26.39 -9.42
N ASN A 194 5.74 -25.60 -10.47
CA ASN A 194 5.94 -25.97 -11.86
C ASN A 194 7.09 -25.22 -12.55
N GLY A 195 8.18 -24.96 -11.81
CA GLY A 195 9.43 -24.46 -12.39
C GLY A 195 9.72 -22.99 -12.15
N LYS A 196 8.80 -22.25 -11.52
CA LYS A 196 8.97 -20.79 -11.24
C LYS A 196 9.12 -19.97 -12.53
N ASN A 197 9.54 -18.71 -12.39
CA ASN A 197 9.82 -17.79 -13.52
C ASN A 197 8.71 -17.76 -14.56
N ASN A 198 7.47 -17.65 -14.11
CA ASN A 198 6.27 -17.67 -14.96
C ASN A 198 5.09 -16.99 -14.24
N TYR A 199 3.98 -16.86 -14.94
CA TYR A 199 2.71 -16.47 -14.35
C TYR A 199 1.59 -17.42 -14.78
N ARG A 200 0.50 -17.47 -13.99
CA ARG A 200 -0.72 -18.22 -14.26
C ARG A 200 -1.94 -17.47 -13.80
N PHE A 201 -3.01 -17.58 -14.56
CA PHE A 201 -4.34 -17.20 -14.09
C PHE A 201 -4.96 -18.36 -13.30
N TYR A 202 -5.67 -18.00 -12.24
CA TYR A 202 -6.41 -18.99 -11.43
C TYR A 202 -7.45 -19.74 -12.26
N GLU A 203 -8.11 -19.04 -13.18
CA GLU A 203 -9.12 -19.57 -14.08
C GLU A 203 -8.59 -20.75 -14.92
N GLU A 204 -7.34 -20.69 -15.34
CA GLU A 204 -6.65 -21.77 -16.08
C GLU A 204 -6.40 -23.04 -15.24
N LEU A 205 -6.42 -22.94 -13.91
CA LEU A 205 -6.23 -24.11 -13.03
C LEU A 205 -7.49 -24.95 -12.88
N ALA A 206 -8.67 -24.37 -13.12
CA ALA A 206 -9.95 -25.06 -13.01
C ALA A 206 -10.27 -25.93 -14.26
N GLU A 207 -9.51 -25.76 -15.35
CA GLU A 207 -9.70 -26.48 -16.62
C GLU A 207 -8.79 -27.74 -16.73
N GLN A 208 -7.96 -28.00 -15.70
CA GLN A 208 -7.06 -29.18 -15.62
C GLN A 208 -7.59 -30.20 -14.60
#